data_27bb00e6e223f04dbd1df7ba16438a0e
#
_entry.id   27bb00e6e223f04dbd1df7ba16438a0e
#
_cell.length_a   1.000
_cell.length_b   1.000
_cell.length_c   1.000
_cell.angle_alpha   90.00
_cell.angle_beta   90.00
_cell.angle_gamma   90.00
#
_symmetry.space_group_name_H-M   'P 1'
#
loop_
_entity.id
_entity.type
_entity.pdbx_description
1 polymer ?
#
loop_
_entity_poly.entity_id
_entity_poly.type
_entity_poly.pdbx_seq_one_letter_code
_entity_poly.pdbx_strand_id
1 'polypeptide(L)'
;PREGNGWSFHYCRRQWSLTDNPDLKYEWLNNFDHDMVHIAKSVNLFDQRWADLRLKTDFHQKVIVFTRKELMFAFNFHHDWSQWGVRVPVLENADYTVDFSSDDWSYGGFGQVHRVTCPAQRAEDGSYYIELYIPARTAIVLRRGEVRPYEPIVEEPVVEEAPVVEEAPAVEEAAVVVEETAVPFEQAPAEEIP
;
A
#
# COMPACT_ATOMS: atom_id res chain seq x y z
N PRO A 1 -30.03 11.83 -31.36
CA PRO A 1 -29.79 11.83 -32.80
C PRO A 1 -31.10 11.95 -33.59
N ARG A 2 -31.00 12.55 -34.74
CA ARG A 2 -32.11 12.75 -35.64
C ARG A 2 -31.88 11.91 -36.90
N GLU A 3 -32.82 11.08 -37.23
CA GLU A 3 -32.85 10.34 -38.46
C GLU A 3 -34.15 10.61 -39.23
N GLY A 4 -34.04 11.01 -40.49
CA GLY A 4 -35.22 11.24 -41.32
C GLY A 4 -36.22 12.17 -40.68
N ASN A 5 -37.40 11.67 -40.38
CA ASN A 5 -38.55 12.44 -39.92
C ASN A 5 -38.60 12.73 -38.41
N GLY A 6 -37.56 12.40 -37.65
CA GLY A 6 -37.67 12.63 -36.23
C GLY A 6 -36.44 12.24 -35.39
N TRP A 7 -36.72 12.12 -34.11
CA TRP A 7 -35.74 11.66 -33.15
C TRP A 7 -35.69 10.14 -33.12
N SER A 8 -34.49 9.58 -33.26
CA SER A 8 -34.25 8.16 -33.07
C SER A 8 -33.75 7.92 -31.65
N PHE A 9 -34.54 7.25 -30.84
CA PHE A 9 -34.17 6.90 -29.46
C PHE A 9 -33.31 5.65 -29.36
N HIS A 10 -33.19 4.85 -30.42
CA HIS A 10 -32.43 3.61 -30.36
C HIS A 10 -30.93 3.84 -30.12
N TYR A 11 -30.38 4.98 -30.58
CA TYR A 11 -29.00 5.37 -30.26
C TYR A 11 -28.82 5.94 -28.84
N CYS A 12 -29.90 6.31 -28.18
CA CYS A 12 -29.88 6.79 -26.81
C CYS A 12 -30.16 5.71 -25.78
N ARG A 13 -30.54 4.52 -26.23
CA ARG A 13 -30.74 3.37 -25.36
C ARG A 13 -29.40 2.71 -25.03
N ARG A 14 -29.32 2.21 -23.80
CA ARG A 14 -28.26 1.26 -23.45
C ARG A 14 -28.44 0.00 -24.31
N GLN A 15 -27.46 -0.29 -25.14
CA GLN A 15 -27.49 -1.44 -26.04
C GLN A 15 -26.85 -2.64 -25.33
N TRP A 16 -27.64 -3.40 -24.60
CA TRP A 16 -27.18 -4.53 -23.83
C TRP A 16 -26.50 -5.61 -24.68
N SER A 17 -26.94 -5.78 -25.93
CA SER A 17 -26.34 -6.73 -26.88
C SER A 17 -24.86 -6.43 -27.20
N LEU A 18 -24.35 -5.25 -26.90
CA LEU A 18 -22.92 -4.95 -27.07
C LEU A 18 -22.04 -5.71 -26.07
N THR A 19 -22.60 -6.06 -24.90
CA THR A 19 -21.88 -6.85 -23.90
C THR A 19 -21.69 -8.29 -24.32
N ASP A 20 -22.58 -8.81 -25.18
CA ASP A 20 -22.56 -10.18 -25.65
C ASP A 20 -21.66 -10.34 -26.88
N ASN A 21 -21.15 -9.25 -27.45
CA ASN A 21 -20.30 -9.28 -28.64
C ASN A 21 -18.82 -9.45 -28.24
N PRO A 22 -18.19 -10.62 -28.55
CA PRO A 22 -16.81 -10.90 -28.16
C PRO A 22 -15.77 -10.01 -28.85
N ASP A 23 -16.11 -9.36 -29.96
CA ASP A 23 -15.21 -8.44 -30.67
C ASP A 23 -15.12 -7.07 -29.95
N LEU A 24 -16.01 -6.82 -29.02
CA LEU A 24 -16.09 -5.58 -28.28
C LEU A 24 -15.69 -5.79 -26.80
N LYS A 25 -15.17 -4.74 -26.18
CA LYS A 25 -14.69 -4.80 -24.79
C LYS A 25 -15.75 -4.41 -23.74
N TYR A 26 -17.02 -4.39 -24.13
CA TYR A 26 -18.11 -3.99 -23.21
C TYR A 26 -18.43 -5.03 -22.15
N GLU A 27 -18.06 -6.29 -22.36
CA GLU A 27 -18.14 -7.34 -21.35
C GLU A 27 -17.30 -6.98 -20.11
N TRP A 28 -16.08 -6.45 -20.31
CA TRP A 28 -15.21 -6.04 -19.20
C TRP A 28 -15.83 -4.96 -18.32
N LEU A 29 -16.44 -3.95 -18.96
CA LEU A 29 -17.15 -2.90 -18.25
C LEU A 29 -18.38 -3.45 -17.52
N ASN A 30 -19.10 -4.38 -18.12
CA ASN A 30 -20.26 -5.01 -17.50
C ASN A 30 -19.87 -5.81 -16.25
N ASN A 31 -18.79 -6.58 -16.32
CA ASN A 31 -18.26 -7.35 -15.19
C ASN A 31 -17.81 -6.41 -14.06
N PHE A 32 -17.11 -5.32 -14.41
CA PHE A 32 -16.72 -4.30 -13.44
C PHE A 32 -17.92 -3.68 -12.72
N ASP A 33 -18.93 -3.23 -13.47
CA ASP A 33 -20.15 -2.63 -12.93
C ASP A 33 -20.88 -3.63 -12.01
N HIS A 34 -21.00 -4.89 -12.44
CA HIS A 34 -21.63 -5.96 -11.68
C HIS A 34 -20.97 -6.14 -10.33
N ASP A 35 -19.64 -6.36 -10.32
CA ASP A 35 -18.91 -6.67 -9.09
C ASP A 35 -18.82 -5.45 -8.15
N MET A 36 -18.64 -4.24 -8.69
CA MET A 36 -18.71 -2.99 -7.91
C MET A 36 -20.07 -2.85 -7.19
N VAL A 37 -21.18 -3.13 -7.89
CA VAL A 37 -22.52 -3.06 -7.30
C VAL A 37 -22.71 -4.14 -6.25
N HIS A 38 -22.20 -5.34 -6.47
CA HIS A 38 -22.25 -6.44 -5.51
C HIS A 38 -21.52 -6.09 -4.21
N ILE A 39 -20.32 -5.56 -4.30
CA ILE A 39 -19.54 -5.11 -3.12
C ILE A 39 -20.30 -4.01 -2.38
N ALA A 40 -20.81 -3.01 -3.09
CA ALA A 40 -21.56 -1.92 -2.47
C ALA A 40 -22.80 -2.42 -1.73
N LYS A 41 -23.52 -3.41 -2.30
CA LYS A 41 -24.68 -4.03 -1.68
C LYS A 41 -24.33 -4.88 -0.47
N SER A 42 -23.22 -5.63 -0.52
CA SER A 42 -22.81 -6.55 0.55
C SER A 42 -22.63 -5.86 1.91
N VAL A 43 -22.25 -4.59 1.90
CA VAL A 43 -22.05 -3.77 3.11
C VAL A 43 -23.12 -2.71 3.29
N ASN A 44 -24.15 -2.68 2.42
CA ASN A 44 -25.16 -1.63 2.41
C ASN A 44 -24.53 -0.22 2.39
N LEU A 45 -23.62 0.01 1.44
CA LEU A 45 -22.71 1.15 1.40
C LEU A 45 -23.42 2.51 1.41
N PHE A 46 -24.62 2.58 0.86
CA PHE A 46 -25.37 3.82 0.66
C PHE A 46 -26.27 4.23 1.82
N ASP A 47 -26.40 3.40 2.86
CA ASP A 47 -27.17 3.74 4.07
C ASP A 47 -26.55 4.88 4.86
N GLN A 48 -25.27 5.09 4.73
CA GLN A 48 -24.58 6.16 5.42
C GLN A 48 -24.45 7.39 4.51
N ARG A 49 -24.78 8.55 5.07
CA ARG A 49 -24.71 9.84 4.37
C ARG A 49 -23.30 10.38 4.24
N TRP A 50 -22.36 9.86 5.01
CA TRP A 50 -21.00 10.39 5.14
C TRP A 50 -19.96 9.32 4.85
N ALA A 51 -18.86 9.72 4.21
CA ALA A 51 -17.66 8.92 4.21
C ALA A 51 -17.08 8.90 5.63
N ASP A 52 -16.79 7.72 6.16
CA ASP A 52 -16.44 7.58 7.56
C ASP A 52 -15.11 8.24 7.89
N LEU A 53 -14.08 7.96 7.11
CA LEU A 53 -12.76 8.50 7.40
C LEU A 53 -11.86 8.56 6.17
N ARG A 54 -11.29 9.73 5.93
CA ARG A 54 -10.20 9.91 4.97
C ARG A 54 -8.88 9.60 5.68
N LEU A 55 -8.18 8.56 5.24
CA LEU A 55 -6.96 8.06 5.87
C LEU A 55 -5.71 8.72 5.29
N LYS A 56 -5.65 8.88 3.96
CA LYS A 56 -4.49 9.44 3.28
C LYS A 56 -4.91 10.23 2.05
N THR A 57 -4.27 11.37 1.84
CA THR A 57 -4.34 12.12 0.58
C THR A 57 -2.95 12.62 0.25
N ASP A 58 -2.43 12.21 -0.89
CA ASP A 58 -1.15 12.65 -1.40
C ASP A 58 -1.33 13.27 -2.79
N PHE A 59 -1.20 14.59 -2.85
CA PHE A 59 -1.39 15.34 -4.11
C PHE A 59 -0.24 15.13 -5.11
N HIS A 60 0.96 14.86 -4.65
CA HIS A 60 2.10 14.61 -5.51
C HIS A 60 2.02 13.23 -6.13
N GLN A 61 1.77 12.22 -5.32
CA GLN A 61 1.60 10.82 -5.74
C GLN A 61 0.23 10.54 -6.37
N LYS A 62 -0.72 11.49 -6.28
CA LYS A 62 -2.11 11.35 -6.77
C LYS A 62 -2.86 10.18 -6.11
N VAL A 63 -2.56 9.92 -4.85
CA VAL A 63 -3.17 8.82 -4.07
C VAL A 63 -4.19 9.37 -3.10
N ILE A 64 -5.35 8.72 -3.05
CA ILE A 64 -6.40 8.97 -2.06
C ILE A 64 -6.80 7.64 -1.43
N VAL A 65 -6.83 7.59 -0.10
CA VAL A 65 -7.33 6.44 0.64
C VAL A 65 -8.35 6.90 1.67
N PHE A 66 -9.48 6.24 1.72
CA PHE A 66 -10.52 6.48 2.72
C PHE A 66 -11.27 5.19 3.06
N THR A 67 -11.91 5.17 4.22
CA THR A 67 -12.80 4.08 4.63
C THR A 67 -14.25 4.50 4.59
N ARG A 68 -15.11 3.54 4.33
CA ARG A 68 -16.55 3.63 4.51
C ARG A 68 -17.07 2.28 4.99
N LYS A 69 -17.60 2.23 6.21
CA LYS A 69 -17.93 1.00 6.91
C LYS A 69 -16.69 0.10 7.02
N GLU A 70 -16.84 -1.19 6.70
CA GLU A 70 -15.73 -2.14 6.68
C GLU A 70 -14.88 -2.12 5.40
N LEU A 71 -15.19 -1.25 4.44
CA LEU A 71 -14.45 -1.13 3.20
C LEU A 71 -13.46 0.03 3.26
N MET A 72 -12.25 -0.25 2.78
CA MET A 72 -11.22 0.75 2.51
C MET A 72 -11.06 0.90 1.00
N PHE A 73 -11.13 2.11 0.52
CA PHE A 73 -10.97 2.47 -0.88
C PHE A 73 -9.62 3.15 -1.08
N ALA A 74 -8.80 2.62 -1.95
CA ALA A 74 -7.51 3.18 -2.31
C ALA A 74 -7.47 3.45 -3.81
N PHE A 75 -7.17 4.70 -4.19
CA PHE A 75 -7.08 5.13 -5.58
C PHE A 75 -5.71 5.70 -5.87
N ASN A 76 -5.13 5.31 -6.98
CA ASN A 76 -3.97 5.95 -7.56
C ASN A 76 -4.36 6.55 -8.92
N PHE A 77 -4.47 7.88 -8.97
CA PHE A 77 -4.79 8.63 -10.18
C PHE A 77 -3.56 9.04 -10.99
N HIS A 78 -2.37 8.60 -10.57
CA HIS A 78 -1.17 8.89 -11.34
C HIS A 78 -1.17 8.13 -12.65
N HIS A 79 -0.74 8.75 -13.75
CA HIS A 79 -0.86 8.18 -15.09
C HIS A 79 0.12 7.02 -15.36
N ASP A 80 1.27 6.98 -14.69
CA ASP A 80 2.35 6.00 -14.94
C ASP A 80 3.13 5.58 -13.68
N TRP A 81 2.89 6.19 -12.52
CA TRP A 81 3.64 5.89 -11.32
C TRP A 81 2.87 4.98 -10.35
N SER A 82 3.27 3.70 -10.33
CA SER A 82 2.79 2.72 -9.35
C SER A 82 3.49 2.94 -8.00
N GLN A 83 2.72 2.86 -6.91
CA GLN A 83 3.19 3.14 -5.56
C GLN A 83 3.40 1.84 -4.80
N TRP A 84 4.63 1.61 -4.31
CA TRP A 84 5.00 0.46 -3.49
C TRP A 84 5.14 0.87 -2.03
N GLY A 85 4.73 -0.03 -1.11
CA GLY A 85 4.90 0.18 0.32
C GLY A 85 4.20 1.44 0.83
N VAL A 86 3.03 1.76 0.28
CA VAL A 86 2.25 2.91 0.72
C VAL A 86 1.73 2.65 2.11
N ARG A 87 2.29 3.33 3.10
CA ARG A 87 1.80 3.26 4.48
C ARG A 87 0.50 4.05 4.62
N VAL A 88 -0.54 3.34 4.99
CA VAL A 88 -1.87 3.90 5.25
C VAL A 88 -2.18 3.71 6.72
N PRO A 89 -2.36 4.79 7.49
CA PRO A 89 -2.75 4.69 8.89
C PRO A 89 -4.15 4.06 8.98
N VAL A 90 -4.35 3.17 9.93
CA VAL A 90 -5.63 2.54 10.22
C VAL A 90 -5.95 2.68 11.70
N LEU A 91 -7.24 2.71 12.04
CA LEU A 91 -7.67 2.87 13.43
C LEU A 91 -7.65 1.55 14.20
N GLU A 92 -7.78 0.43 13.51
CA GLU A 92 -8.07 -0.84 14.11
C GLU A 92 -7.01 -1.87 13.75
N ASN A 93 -6.64 -2.68 14.74
CA ASN A 93 -5.78 -3.84 14.54
C ASN A 93 -6.59 -4.96 13.87
N ALA A 94 -6.58 -4.99 12.56
CA ALA A 94 -7.31 -5.97 11.76
C ALA A 94 -6.52 -6.36 10.50
N ASP A 95 -6.93 -7.43 9.87
CA ASP A 95 -6.45 -7.79 8.55
C ASP A 95 -7.33 -7.12 7.48
N TYR A 96 -6.69 -6.58 6.45
CA TYR A 96 -7.35 -5.92 5.33
C TYR A 96 -7.10 -6.74 4.07
N THR A 97 -8.15 -7.37 3.55
CA THR A 97 -8.03 -8.23 2.35
C THR A 97 -8.53 -7.51 1.12
N VAL A 98 -7.77 -7.55 0.04
CA VAL A 98 -8.20 -7.01 -1.26
C VAL A 98 -9.40 -7.81 -1.74
N ASP A 99 -10.55 -7.14 -1.83
CA ASP A 99 -11.82 -7.71 -2.25
C ASP A 99 -12.13 -7.37 -3.72
N PHE A 100 -11.58 -6.25 -4.20
CA PHE A 100 -11.80 -5.76 -5.55
C PHE A 100 -10.59 -4.95 -6.04
N SER A 101 -10.24 -5.11 -7.32
CA SER A 101 -9.26 -4.29 -8.00
C SER A 101 -9.73 -3.97 -9.42
N SER A 102 -9.69 -2.72 -9.81
CA SER A 102 -9.98 -2.32 -11.20
C SER A 102 -8.96 -2.82 -12.21
N ASP A 103 -7.83 -3.37 -11.74
CA ASP A 103 -6.76 -3.95 -12.54
C ASP A 103 -6.92 -5.47 -12.75
N ASP A 104 -8.05 -6.05 -12.36
CA ASP A 104 -8.33 -7.46 -12.56
C ASP A 104 -8.48 -7.82 -14.06
N TRP A 105 -8.02 -9.01 -14.43
CA TRP A 105 -8.11 -9.53 -15.80
C TRP A 105 -9.54 -9.56 -16.33
N SER A 106 -10.52 -9.83 -15.45
CA SER A 106 -11.95 -9.87 -15.82
C SER A 106 -12.49 -8.52 -16.29
N TYR A 107 -11.78 -7.44 -16.00
CA TYR A 107 -12.10 -6.08 -16.42
C TYR A 107 -11.14 -5.54 -17.48
N GLY A 108 -10.27 -6.42 -18.03
CA GLY A 108 -9.26 -6.05 -19.02
C GLY A 108 -8.04 -5.34 -18.42
N GLY A 109 -7.83 -5.48 -17.12
CA GLY A 109 -6.64 -5.01 -16.43
C GLY A 109 -5.43 -5.92 -16.64
N PHE A 110 -4.35 -5.64 -15.93
CA PHE A 110 -3.07 -6.34 -16.04
C PHE A 110 -2.84 -7.35 -14.90
N GLY A 111 -3.76 -7.43 -13.94
CA GLY A 111 -3.68 -8.36 -12.82
C GLY A 111 -2.48 -8.10 -11.89
N GLN A 112 -2.03 -6.85 -11.74
CA GLN A 112 -0.90 -6.48 -10.89
C GLN A 112 -1.24 -6.55 -9.41
N VAL A 113 -2.53 -6.48 -9.07
CA VAL A 113 -3.03 -6.59 -7.70
C VAL A 113 -3.79 -7.90 -7.55
N HIS A 114 -3.23 -8.78 -6.74
CA HIS A 114 -3.88 -10.04 -6.37
C HIS A 114 -4.71 -9.87 -5.09
N ARG A 115 -5.57 -10.85 -4.79
CA ARG A 115 -6.24 -10.95 -3.50
C ARG A 115 -5.21 -11.22 -2.40
N VAL A 116 -4.68 -10.15 -1.84
CA VAL A 116 -3.67 -10.17 -0.78
C VAL A 116 -4.32 -9.69 0.50
N THR A 117 -3.94 -10.30 1.62
CA THR A 117 -4.29 -9.82 2.95
C THR A 117 -3.14 -8.99 3.50
N CYS A 118 -3.44 -7.76 3.86
CA CYS A 118 -2.49 -6.82 4.46
C CYS A 118 -2.79 -6.73 5.96
N PRO A 119 -1.99 -7.37 6.82
CA PRO A 119 -2.17 -7.28 8.26
C PRO A 119 -1.85 -5.86 8.75
N ALA A 120 -2.60 -5.38 9.74
CA ALA A 120 -2.23 -4.16 10.43
C ALA A 120 -0.92 -4.38 11.19
N GLN A 121 0.01 -3.46 11.01
CA GLN A 121 1.30 -3.40 11.68
C GLN A 121 1.26 -2.29 12.72
N ARG A 122 1.97 -2.46 13.83
CA ARG A 122 2.06 -1.48 14.88
C ARG A 122 3.28 -0.61 14.66
N ALA A 123 3.12 0.71 14.69
CA ALA A 123 4.19 1.68 14.67
C ALA A 123 4.76 1.90 16.08
N GLU A 124 5.93 2.53 16.18
CA GLU A 124 6.59 2.82 17.45
C GLU A 124 5.76 3.72 18.38
N ASP A 125 4.94 4.58 17.80
CA ASP A 125 4.01 5.47 18.54
C ASP A 125 2.73 4.76 19.02
N GLY A 126 2.62 3.45 18.76
CA GLY A 126 1.46 2.63 19.12
C GLY A 126 0.30 2.68 18.13
N SER A 127 0.35 3.51 17.09
CA SER A 127 -0.63 3.56 16.02
C SER A 127 -0.55 2.33 15.12
N TYR A 128 -1.61 2.07 14.35
CA TYR A 128 -1.62 0.99 13.37
C TYR A 128 -1.56 1.53 11.95
N TYR A 129 -0.89 0.79 11.07
CA TYR A 129 -0.86 1.05 9.64
C TYR A 129 -0.85 -0.25 8.85
N ILE A 130 -1.22 -0.18 7.58
CA ILE A 130 -1.03 -1.25 6.60
C ILE A 130 -0.12 -0.74 5.48
N GLU A 131 0.56 -1.65 4.80
CA GLU A 131 1.35 -1.33 3.62
C GLU A 131 0.65 -1.87 2.38
N LEU A 132 0.45 -0.99 1.38
CA LEU A 132 -0.23 -1.30 0.14
C LEU A 132 0.68 -1.11 -1.07
N TYR A 133 0.48 -1.97 -2.06
CA TYR A 133 0.89 -1.70 -3.44
C TYR A 133 -0.33 -1.19 -4.21
N ILE A 134 -0.21 0.00 -4.80
CA ILE A 134 -1.29 0.63 -5.57
C ILE A 134 -0.76 0.97 -6.96
N PRO A 135 -1.05 0.16 -7.99
CA PRO A 135 -0.62 0.43 -9.37
C PRO A 135 -1.14 1.77 -9.88
N ALA A 136 -0.49 2.32 -10.88
CA ALA A 136 -0.94 3.52 -11.56
C ALA A 136 -2.34 3.30 -12.17
N ARG A 137 -3.20 4.32 -12.13
CA ARG A 137 -4.55 4.31 -12.71
C ARG A 137 -5.46 3.21 -12.16
N THR A 138 -5.25 2.81 -10.90
CA THR A 138 -5.95 1.69 -10.29
C THR A 138 -6.78 2.15 -9.08
N ALA A 139 -7.93 1.51 -8.94
CA ALA A 139 -8.77 1.55 -7.74
C ALA A 139 -8.76 0.16 -7.09
N ILE A 140 -8.53 0.13 -5.78
CA ILE A 140 -8.52 -1.07 -4.98
C ILE A 140 -9.50 -0.90 -3.83
N VAL A 141 -10.28 -1.94 -3.56
CA VAL A 141 -11.15 -2.00 -2.37
C VAL A 141 -10.69 -3.13 -1.49
N LEU A 142 -10.39 -2.82 -0.25
CA LEU A 142 -10.04 -3.79 0.76
C LEU A 142 -11.20 -3.92 1.76
N ARG A 143 -11.44 -5.14 2.22
CA ARG A 143 -12.38 -5.43 3.29
C ARG A 143 -11.63 -5.64 4.59
N ARG A 144 -12.04 -4.93 5.62
CA ARG A 144 -11.55 -5.15 6.98
C ARG A 144 -12.12 -6.45 7.53
N GLY A 145 -11.24 -7.28 8.07
CA GLY A 145 -11.59 -8.49 8.82
C GLY A 145 -11.99 -8.20 10.27
N GLU A 146 -11.92 -9.22 11.09
CA GLU A 146 -12.20 -9.09 12.52
C GLU A 146 -11.15 -8.21 13.22
N VAL A 147 -11.63 -7.35 14.10
CA VAL A 147 -10.78 -6.46 14.89
C VAL A 147 -10.18 -7.25 16.05
N ARG A 148 -8.87 -7.27 16.13
CA ARG A 148 -8.13 -7.88 17.24
C ARG A 148 -8.11 -6.93 18.44
N PRO A 149 -8.18 -7.45 19.68
CA PRO A 149 -8.04 -6.63 20.87
C PRO A 149 -6.72 -5.88 20.88
N TYR A 150 -6.73 -4.70 21.49
CA TYR A 150 -5.51 -3.94 21.73
C TYR A 150 -4.63 -4.71 22.72
N GLU A 151 -3.43 -5.08 22.29
CA GLU A 151 -2.41 -5.61 23.18
C GLU A 151 -1.56 -4.43 23.68
N PRO A 152 -1.58 -4.12 24.99
CA PRO A 152 -0.72 -3.08 25.54
C PRO A 152 0.75 -3.43 25.29
N ILE A 153 1.58 -2.44 25.04
CA ILE A 153 3.04 -2.64 25.00
C ILE A 153 3.44 -3.06 26.41
N VAL A 154 3.83 -4.32 26.57
CA VAL A 154 4.54 -4.75 27.76
C VAL A 154 5.96 -4.23 27.55
N GLU A 155 6.30 -3.09 28.17
CA GLU A 155 7.69 -2.68 28.29
C GLU A 155 8.38 -3.81 29.06
N GLU A 156 9.27 -4.55 28.38
CA GLU A 156 10.15 -5.49 29.09
C GLU A 156 10.93 -4.66 30.10
N PRO A 157 10.94 -5.08 31.37
CA PRO A 157 11.68 -4.34 32.38
C PRO A 157 13.14 -4.24 31.88
N VAL A 158 13.63 -3.02 31.74
CA VAL A 158 15.05 -2.77 31.48
C VAL A 158 15.80 -3.49 32.61
N VAL A 159 16.41 -4.62 32.28
CA VAL A 159 17.34 -5.28 33.19
C VAL A 159 18.53 -4.35 33.26
N GLU A 160 18.56 -3.55 34.33
CA GLU A 160 19.70 -2.70 34.69
C GLU A 160 20.86 -3.68 34.94
N GLU A 161 21.73 -3.82 33.93
CA GLU A 161 22.95 -4.60 34.10
C GLU A 161 23.71 -3.99 35.29
N ALA A 162 23.85 -4.82 36.35
CA ALA A 162 24.63 -4.44 37.49
C ALA A 162 26.06 -4.04 37.03
N PRO A 163 26.63 -2.98 37.59
CA PRO A 163 27.95 -2.52 37.17
C PRO A 163 28.96 -3.64 37.37
N VAL A 164 29.59 -4.03 36.24
CA VAL A 164 30.73 -4.97 36.25
C VAL A 164 31.83 -4.30 37.08
N VAL A 165 32.08 -4.85 38.24
CA VAL A 165 33.25 -4.50 39.05
C VAL A 165 34.47 -4.96 38.30
N GLU A 166 35.16 -4.01 37.70
CA GLU A 166 36.43 -4.22 37.00
C GLU A 166 37.49 -4.55 38.02
N GLU A 167 37.83 -5.83 38.19
CA GLU A 167 39.02 -6.26 38.95
C GLU A 167 40.26 -5.71 38.26
N ALA A 168 41.02 -4.88 38.96
CA ALA A 168 42.28 -4.31 38.52
C ALA A 168 43.29 -5.44 38.20
N PRO A 169 43.97 -5.45 37.04
CA PRO A 169 45.06 -6.40 36.79
C PRO A 169 46.31 -6.02 37.55
N ALA A 170 46.89 -7.03 38.17
CA ALA A 170 48.19 -6.95 38.84
C ALA A 170 49.29 -6.54 37.86
N VAL A 171 50.11 -5.64 38.33
CA VAL A 171 51.29 -5.15 37.62
C VAL A 171 52.33 -6.27 37.56
N GLU A 172 52.71 -6.69 36.37
CA GLU A 172 53.95 -7.46 36.16
C GLU A 172 54.81 -6.72 35.11
N GLU A 173 55.97 -6.33 35.63
CA GLU A 173 57.02 -5.57 35.00
C GLU A 173 57.93 -6.48 34.18
N ALA A 174 58.08 -6.25 32.86
CA ALA A 174 59.29 -6.65 32.15
C ALA A 174 59.46 -6.02 30.76
N ALA A 175 60.49 -5.19 30.68
CA ALA A 175 61.52 -5.06 29.63
C ALA A 175 61.17 -4.85 28.14
N VAL A 176 61.42 -3.64 27.76
CA VAL A 176 62.09 -3.06 26.56
C VAL A 176 62.61 -4.04 25.51
N VAL A 177 62.17 -3.91 24.25
CA VAL A 177 63.03 -3.87 23.04
C VAL A 177 62.43 -2.94 22.01
N VAL A 178 63.21 -1.98 21.62
CA VAL A 178 62.99 -1.03 20.52
C VAL A 178 63.43 -1.71 19.22
N GLU A 179 62.62 -1.70 18.19
CA GLU A 179 63.12 -1.73 16.82
C GLU A 179 62.26 -0.92 15.87
N GLU A 180 62.92 0.07 15.36
CA GLU A 180 62.51 1.10 14.42
C GLU A 180 62.66 0.58 12.98
N THR A 181 61.61 0.55 12.18
CA THR A 181 61.78 0.55 10.72
C THR A 181 60.65 1.38 10.07
N ALA A 182 61.05 2.54 9.59
CA ALA A 182 60.29 3.39 8.68
C ALA A 182 60.33 2.79 7.27
N VAL A 183 59.21 2.85 6.55
CA VAL A 183 59.15 2.77 5.07
C VAL A 183 58.12 3.77 4.52
N PRO A 184 58.40 4.33 3.33
CA PRO A 184 57.89 5.63 2.98
C PRO A 184 56.57 5.62 2.15
N PHE A 185 55.95 6.77 2.22
CA PHE A 185 54.79 7.20 1.47
C PHE A 185 55.13 7.44 0.00
N GLU A 186 54.45 6.76 -0.92
CA GLU A 186 54.55 7.00 -2.36
C GLU A 186 53.19 7.53 -2.87
N GLN A 187 53.28 8.74 -3.44
CA GLN A 187 52.19 9.43 -4.12
C GLN A 187 51.99 8.88 -5.54
N ALA A 188 50.77 8.59 -5.94
CA ALA A 188 50.38 8.31 -7.31
C ALA A 188 49.64 9.52 -7.92
N PRO A 189 49.82 9.78 -9.24
CA PRO A 189 49.43 11.04 -9.90
C PRO A 189 47.98 11.04 -10.40
N ALA A 190 47.48 12.25 -10.55
CA ALA A 190 46.21 12.59 -11.18
C ALA A 190 46.26 12.35 -12.68
N GLU A 191 45.27 11.75 -13.29
CA GLU A 191 45.00 11.74 -14.71
C GLU A 191 43.77 12.57 -15.02
N GLU A 192 43.97 13.54 -15.94
CA GLU A 192 42.94 14.36 -16.56
C GLU A 192 42.16 13.57 -17.61
N ILE A 193 40.90 13.91 -17.71
CA ILE A 193 39.96 13.41 -18.72
C ILE A 193 39.81 14.49 -19.82
N PRO A 194 39.75 14.10 -21.09
CA PRO A 194 39.22 14.94 -22.13
C PRO A 194 37.68 14.87 -22.23
#